data_d03ed1a2007acfdbfbea6e7b6334cce6
#
_entry.id   d03ed1a2007acfdbfbea6e7b6334cce6
#
_cell.length_a   1.000
_cell.length_b   1.000
_cell.length_c   1.000
_cell.angle_alpha   90.00
_cell.angle_beta   90.00
_cell.angle_gamma   90.00
#
_symmetry.space_group_name_H-M   'P 1'
#
loop_
_entity.id
_entity.type
_entity.pdbx_description
1 polymer ?
#
loop_
_entity_poly.entity_id
_entity_poly.type
_entity_poly.pdbx_seq_one_letter_code
_entity_poly.pdbx_strand_id
1 'polypeptide(L)'
;MLSNPARILCIGKDSGLLRSRCAVLTHAGYHAQAVMLAEAESLLQTAEFDLIILSAILSAEERDHISAFIGGRVPILALKKLTFASELLAEIEHHLQWAKQDSFA
;
A
#
# COMPACT_ATOMS: atom_id res chain seq x y z
N MET A 1 -4.65 -7.43 24.65
CA MET A 1 -5.35 -7.87 23.46
C MET A 1 -4.49 -7.72 22.22
N LEU A 2 -4.44 -8.77 21.44
CA LEU A 2 -3.62 -8.78 20.24
C LEU A 2 -4.38 -8.10 19.10
N SER A 3 -3.79 -7.08 18.53
CA SER A 3 -4.34 -6.49 17.32
C SER A 3 -3.74 -7.19 16.11
N ASN A 4 -4.54 -7.38 15.07
CA ASN A 4 -4.04 -7.94 13.83
C ASN A 4 -3.05 -6.98 13.18
N PRO A 5 -1.98 -7.50 12.55
CA PRO A 5 -1.09 -6.64 11.79
C PRO A 5 -1.86 -5.96 10.66
N ALA A 6 -1.46 -4.74 10.34
CA ALA A 6 -2.05 -4.01 9.23
C ALA A 6 -1.78 -4.75 7.92
N ARG A 7 -2.79 -4.81 7.07
CA ARG A 7 -2.71 -5.43 5.76
C ARG A 7 -2.41 -4.37 4.70
N ILE A 8 -1.29 -4.53 4.03
CA ILE A 8 -0.80 -3.55 3.06
C ILE A 8 -0.70 -4.19 1.69
N LEU A 9 -1.29 -3.55 0.70
CA LEU A 9 -1.19 -3.98 -0.68
C LEU A 9 -0.25 -3.07 -1.44
N CYS A 10 0.77 -3.65 -2.10
CA CYS A 10 1.69 -2.91 -2.93
C CYS A 10 1.37 -3.17 -4.39
N ILE A 11 1.06 -2.12 -5.13
CA ILE A 11 0.69 -2.19 -6.55
C ILE A 11 1.79 -1.56 -7.39
N GLY A 12 2.24 -2.25 -8.41
CA GLY A 12 3.28 -1.75 -9.29
C GLY A 12 3.37 -2.53 -10.59
N LYS A 13 4.47 -2.29 -11.32
CA LYS A 13 4.70 -2.90 -12.62
C LYS A 13 6.02 -3.67 -12.67
N ASP A 14 6.83 -3.61 -11.63
CA ASP A 14 8.12 -4.30 -11.56
C ASP A 14 8.06 -5.33 -10.44
N SER A 15 8.07 -6.62 -10.81
CA SER A 15 7.93 -7.69 -9.83
C SER A 15 9.08 -7.74 -8.83
N GLY A 16 10.29 -7.39 -9.25
CA GLY A 16 11.46 -7.37 -8.36
C GLY A 16 11.34 -6.31 -7.28
N LEU A 17 10.94 -5.11 -7.67
CA LEU A 17 10.72 -4.02 -6.71
C LEU A 17 9.58 -4.35 -5.75
N LEU A 18 8.50 -4.91 -6.27
CA LEU A 18 7.36 -5.29 -5.43
C LEU A 18 7.75 -6.36 -4.42
N ARG A 19 8.53 -7.34 -4.85
CA ARG A 19 8.98 -8.41 -3.95
C ARG A 19 9.87 -7.86 -2.85
N SER A 20 10.80 -6.99 -3.21
CA SER A 20 11.70 -6.37 -2.23
C SER A 20 10.91 -5.53 -1.22
N ARG A 21 9.96 -4.76 -1.69
CA ARG A 21 9.13 -3.94 -0.82
C ARG A 21 8.31 -4.79 0.12
N CYS A 22 7.70 -5.86 -0.39
CA CYS A 22 6.96 -6.79 0.44
C CYS A 22 7.82 -7.41 1.52
N ALA A 23 9.07 -7.78 1.20
CA ALA A 23 9.98 -8.35 2.17
C ALA A 23 10.28 -7.37 3.30
N VAL A 24 10.51 -6.10 2.98
CA VAL A 24 10.75 -5.05 3.97
C VAL A 24 9.55 -4.91 4.90
N LEU A 25 8.34 -4.85 4.34
CA LEU A 25 7.13 -4.66 5.12
C LEU A 25 6.82 -5.87 6.00
N THR A 26 7.00 -7.06 5.46
CA THR A 26 6.78 -8.29 6.22
C THR A 26 7.77 -8.39 7.39
N HIS A 27 9.02 -8.04 7.13
CA HIS A 27 10.04 -8.05 8.19
C HIS A 27 9.70 -7.04 9.29
N ALA A 28 9.04 -5.95 8.94
CA ALA A 28 8.63 -4.92 9.90
C ALA A 28 7.36 -5.30 10.68
N GLY A 29 6.73 -6.43 10.36
CA GLY A 29 5.57 -6.92 11.10
C GLY A 29 4.23 -6.68 10.42
N TYR A 30 4.21 -6.16 9.20
CA TYR A 30 2.96 -5.97 8.45
C TYR A 30 2.61 -7.21 7.64
N HIS A 31 1.33 -7.35 7.32
CA HIS A 31 0.88 -8.33 6.33
C HIS A 31 0.91 -7.67 4.96
N ALA A 32 1.99 -7.90 4.23
CA ALA A 32 2.20 -7.26 2.93
C ALA A 32 1.91 -8.24 1.80
N GLN A 33 1.26 -7.74 0.77
CA GLN A 33 0.98 -8.48 -0.44
C GLN A 33 1.31 -7.59 -1.63
N ALA A 34 1.91 -8.16 -2.66
CA ALA A 34 2.24 -7.45 -3.87
C ALA A 34 1.37 -7.93 -5.02
N VAL A 35 0.99 -7.02 -5.90
CA VAL A 35 0.22 -7.35 -7.08
C VAL A 35 0.65 -6.46 -8.23
N MET A 36 0.67 -7.02 -9.43
CA MET A 36 0.91 -6.22 -10.63
C MET A 36 -0.32 -5.39 -10.94
N LEU A 37 -0.11 -4.22 -11.52
CA LEU A 37 -1.21 -3.29 -11.80
C LEU A 37 -2.36 -3.96 -12.55
N ALA A 38 -2.06 -4.83 -13.51
CA ALA A 38 -3.08 -5.50 -14.32
C ALA A 38 -4.03 -6.36 -13.50
N GLU A 39 -3.61 -6.81 -12.32
CA GLU A 39 -4.40 -7.73 -11.49
C GLU A 39 -4.96 -7.04 -10.24
N ALA A 40 -4.63 -5.77 -10.05
CA ALA A 40 -4.99 -5.06 -8.81
C ALA A 40 -6.50 -4.95 -8.59
N GLU A 41 -7.25 -4.64 -9.63
CA GLU A 41 -8.70 -4.48 -9.50
C GLU A 41 -9.38 -5.78 -9.09
N SER A 42 -8.98 -6.89 -9.68
CA SER A 42 -9.52 -8.19 -9.31
C SER A 42 -9.28 -8.51 -7.85
N LEU A 43 -8.06 -8.26 -7.37
CA LEU A 43 -7.72 -8.53 -5.99
C LEU A 43 -8.51 -7.64 -5.03
N LEU A 44 -8.66 -6.36 -5.39
CA LEU A 44 -9.38 -5.40 -4.55
C LEU A 44 -10.86 -5.71 -4.43
N GLN A 45 -11.42 -6.45 -5.38
CA GLN A 45 -12.81 -6.88 -5.30
C GLN A 45 -13.02 -7.99 -4.27
N THR A 46 -11.98 -8.75 -3.95
CA THR A 46 -12.11 -9.95 -3.11
C THR A 46 -11.39 -9.87 -1.78
N ALA A 47 -10.55 -8.87 -1.57
CA ALA A 47 -9.76 -8.74 -0.35
C ALA A 47 -9.78 -7.32 0.18
N GLU A 48 -9.62 -7.19 1.48
CA GLU A 48 -9.60 -5.88 2.14
C GLU A 48 -8.19 -5.57 2.63
N PHE A 49 -7.82 -4.29 2.57
CA PHE A 49 -6.51 -3.81 3.00
C PHE A 49 -6.66 -2.56 3.85
N ASP A 50 -5.69 -2.32 4.71
CA ASP A 50 -5.64 -1.15 5.57
C ASP A 50 -4.91 0.02 4.92
N LEU A 51 -4.03 -0.30 3.97
CA LEU A 51 -3.26 0.71 3.24
C LEU A 51 -2.88 0.15 1.88
N ILE A 52 -2.90 1.01 0.86
CA ILE A 52 -2.47 0.65 -0.48
C ILE A 52 -1.29 1.53 -0.86
N ILE A 53 -0.20 0.92 -1.31
CA ILE A 53 1.00 1.64 -1.76
C ILE A 53 1.09 1.54 -3.27
N LEU A 54 1.15 2.69 -3.94
CA LEU A 54 1.31 2.76 -5.39
C LEU A 54 2.76 3.05 -5.71
N SER A 55 3.33 2.28 -6.62
CA SER A 55 4.72 2.43 -7.04
C SER A 55 4.95 3.76 -7.75
N ALA A 56 6.14 4.32 -7.57
CA ALA A 56 6.54 5.54 -8.26
C ALA A 56 6.64 5.36 -9.79
N ILE A 57 6.75 4.12 -10.24
CA ILE A 57 6.88 3.80 -11.67
C ILE A 57 5.54 3.94 -12.40
N LEU A 58 4.43 3.85 -11.68
CA LEU A 58 3.12 3.99 -12.30
C LEU A 58 2.97 5.40 -12.90
N SER A 59 2.37 5.49 -14.08
CA SER A 59 2.07 6.78 -14.68
C SER A 59 0.97 7.49 -13.91
N ALA A 60 0.83 8.80 -14.14
CA ALA A 60 -0.24 9.55 -13.50
C ALA A 60 -1.62 8.99 -13.86
N GLU A 61 -1.81 8.60 -15.13
CA GLU A 61 -3.07 8.00 -15.56
C GLU A 61 -3.36 6.68 -14.86
N GLU A 62 -2.33 5.84 -14.71
CA GLU A 62 -2.47 4.57 -14.02
C GLU A 62 -2.82 4.77 -12.56
N ARG A 63 -2.16 5.72 -11.89
CA ARG A 63 -2.46 6.04 -10.50
C ARG A 63 -3.86 6.58 -10.33
N ASP A 64 -4.27 7.47 -11.23
CA ASP A 64 -5.62 8.05 -11.18
C ASP A 64 -6.69 6.98 -11.39
N HIS A 65 -6.45 6.08 -12.33
CA HIS A 65 -7.40 5.01 -12.62
C HIS A 65 -7.59 4.08 -11.42
N ILE A 66 -6.51 3.63 -10.81
CA ILE A 66 -6.62 2.73 -9.68
C ILE A 66 -7.15 3.45 -8.44
N SER A 67 -6.80 4.72 -8.26
CA SER A 67 -7.31 5.53 -7.15
C SER A 67 -8.81 5.71 -7.25
N ALA A 68 -9.32 5.96 -8.46
CA ALA A 68 -10.75 6.07 -8.70
C ALA A 68 -11.46 4.75 -8.39
N PHE A 69 -10.85 3.63 -8.77
CA PHE A 69 -11.41 2.31 -8.47
C PHE A 69 -11.52 2.08 -6.96
N ILE A 70 -10.51 2.49 -6.21
CA ILE A 70 -10.50 2.34 -4.75
C ILE A 70 -11.54 3.25 -4.12
N GLY A 71 -11.75 4.44 -4.68
CA GLY A 71 -12.85 5.32 -4.30
C GLY A 71 -12.80 5.83 -2.87
N GLY A 72 -11.63 5.99 -2.30
CA GLY A 72 -11.47 6.53 -0.95
C GLY A 72 -11.76 5.55 0.18
N ARG A 73 -12.05 4.30 -0.13
CA ARG A 73 -12.35 3.29 0.89
C ARG A 73 -11.14 2.89 1.72
N VAL A 74 -9.95 3.06 1.15
CA VAL A 74 -8.68 2.68 1.78
C VAL A 74 -7.69 3.81 1.55
N PRO A 75 -6.88 4.18 2.57
CA PRO A 75 -5.82 5.18 2.36
C PRO A 75 -4.82 4.71 1.31
N ILE A 76 -4.33 5.66 0.53
CA ILE A 76 -3.37 5.39 -0.53
C ILE A 76 -2.10 6.19 -0.29
N LEU A 77 -0.96 5.50 -0.29
CA LEU A 77 0.34 6.13 -0.28
C LEU A 77 0.95 5.99 -1.67
N ALA A 78 0.93 7.08 -2.44
CA ALA A 78 1.51 7.08 -3.77
C ALA A 78 2.96 7.55 -3.68
N LEU A 79 3.89 6.65 -3.99
CA LEU A 79 5.30 6.97 -3.94
C LEU A 79 5.67 7.82 -5.15
N LYS A 80 6.44 8.87 -4.93
CA LYS A 80 6.84 9.79 -6.00
C LYS A 80 8.23 9.48 -6.53
N LYS A 81 8.99 8.67 -5.80
CA LYS A 81 10.35 8.29 -6.17
C LYS A 81 10.70 7.00 -5.45
N LEU A 82 11.82 6.42 -5.83
CA LEU A 82 12.36 5.28 -5.10
C LEU A 82 12.71 5.73 -3.68
N THR A 83 12.24 4.96 -2.71
CA THR A 83 12.33 5.34 -1.31
C THR A 83 13.12 4.29 -0.55
N PHE A 84 14.01 4.72 0.32
CA PHE A 84 14.74 3.79 1.19
C PHE A 84 13.76 3.14 2.17
N ALA A 85 14.11 1.92 2.62
CA ALA A 85 13.25 1.16 3.51
C ALA A 85 12.84 1.94 4.76
N SER A 86 13.78 2.65 5.38
CA SER A 86 13.49 3.42 6.59
C SER A 86 12.50 4.56 6.35
N GLU A 87 12.63 5.24 5.20
CA GLU A 87 11.70 6.31 4.84
C GLU A 87 10.30 5.76 4.58
N LEU A 88 10.24 4.63 3.86
CA LEU A 88 8.98 3.99 3.55
C LEU A 88 8.25 3.57 4.81
N LEU A 89 8.94 2.94 5.74
CA LEU A 89 8.34 2.50 6.99
C LEU A 89 7.84 3.67 7.82
N ALA A 90 8.58 4.78 7.86
CA ALA A 90 8.15 5.97 8.57
C ALA A 90 6.88 6.57 7.96
N GLU A 91 6.78 6.61 6.64
CA GLU A 91 5.59 7.12 5.97
C GLU A 91 4.38 6.21 6.21
N ILE A 92 4.58 4.91 6.22
CA ILE A 92 3.51 3.95 6.49
C ILE A 92 2.98 4.13 7.91
N GLU A 93 3.88 4.24 8.89
CA GLU A 93 3.47 4.47 10.27
C GLU A 93 2.65 5.74 10.39
N HIS A 94 3.09 6.79 9.74
CA HIS A 94 2.38 8.07 9.76
C HIS A 94 0.96 7.92 9.21
N HIS A 95 0.80 7.26 8.08
CA HIS A 95 -0.51 7.06 7.46
C HIS A 95 -1.42 6.20 8.33
N LEU A 96 -0.90 5.14 8.91
CA LEU A 96 -1.70 4.25 9.75
C LEU A 96 -2.09 4.91 11.06
N GLN A 97 -1.20 5.70 11.66
CA GLN A 97 -1.52 6.44 12.88
C GLN A 97 -2.58 7.51 12.62
N TRP A 98 -2.47 8.18 11.49
CA TRP A 98 -3.45 9.19 11.12
C TRP A 98 -4.85 8.57 10.96
N ALA A 99 -4.94 7.43 10.32
CA ALA A 99 -6.19 6.70 10.17
C ALA A 99 -6.77 6.27 11.52
N LYS A 100 -5.90 5.85 12.45
CA LYS A 100 -6.33 5.48 13.80
C LYS A 100 -6.87 6.69 14.57
N GLN A 101 -6.21 7.83 14.44
CA GLN A 101 -6.66 9.05 15.11
C GLN A 101 -8.04 9.46 14.62
N ASP A 102 -8.29 9.34 13.32
CA ASP A 102 -9.58 9.65 12.76
C ASP A 102 -10.69 8.76 13.34
N SER A 103 -10.38 7.51 13.62
CA SER A 103 -11.38 6.59 14.15
C SER A 103 -11.77 6.90 15.59
N PHE A 104 -11.02 7.72 16.29
CA PHE A 104 -11.35 8.16 17.65
C PHE A 104 -12.08 9.49 17.68
N ALA A 105 -12.10 10.17 16.57
CA ALA A 105 -12.84 11.43 16.48
C ALA A 105 -14.33 11.18 16.25
#